data_e2c637c62701e1bd4a9fd8636b4e4904
#
_entry.id   e2c637c62701e1bd4a9fd8636b4e4904
#
_cell.length_a   1.000
_cell.length_b   1.000
_cell.length_c   1.000
_cell.angle_alpha   90.00
_cell.angle_beta   90.00
_cell.angle_gamma   90.00
#
_symmetry.space_group_name_H-M   'P 1'
#
loop_
_entity.id
_entity.type
_entity.pdbx_description
1 polymer ?
#
loop_
_entity_poly.entity_id
_entity_poly.type
_entity_poly.pdbx_seq_one_letter_code
_entity_poly.pdbx_strand_id
1 'polypeptide(L)'
;FELTPDAQARGFKAGRFSFNVRGGRCEECKGAGVQTIEMNFLPDVYVKCKACGGNRYNQQTLEVRYKGKSINDVLNMTVNVAVEFFAAIPNIYTKLKAIQDVGLGYLTLGQPCTTLSGGESQRIKLSSELSKRDTGKTLYILDEPTTGLHFEDIRQLLSVLNKLVDKGNTVIVIEHNLDVVKVADHIIDIGAEGGEAGGNIVAQGTPAEIAACKESYTGLFLKDKL
;
A
#
# COMPACT_ATOMS: atom_id res chain seq x y z
N PHE A 1 20.12 6.26 8.93
CA PHE A 1 21.01 7.46 8.87
C PHE A 1 21.66 7.77 10.21
N GLU A 2 20.96 7.76 11.35
CA GLU A 2 21.53 8.04 12.67
C GLU A 2 22.83 7.25 12.97
N LEU A 3 22.92 6.02 12.51
CA LEU A 3 24.07 5.13 12.74
C LEU A 3 25.21 5.32 11.72
N THR A 4 25.10 6.27 10.81
CA THR A 4 26.20 6.57 9.89
C THR A 4 27.33 7.33 10.62
N PRO A 5 28.61 7.14 10.26
CA PRO A 5 29.72 7.84 10.88
C PRO A 5 29.55 9.37 10.88
N ASP A 6 29.09 9.95 9.78
CA ASP A 6 28.83 11.39 9.66
C ASP A 6 27.76 11.89 10.63
N ALA A 7 26.68 11.14 10.80
CA ALA A 7 25.61 11.51 11.74
C ALA A 7 26.10 11.43 13.19
N GLN A 8 26.85 10.39 13.53
CA GLN A 8 27.43 10.20 14.86
C GLN A 8 28.45 11.30 15.18
N ALA A 9 29.35 11.62 14.26
CA ALA A 9 30.33 12.69 14.46
C ALA A 9 29.69 14.06 14.69
N ARG A 10 28.50 14.31 14.09
CA ARG A 10 27.73 15.55 14.27
C ARG A 10 26.72 15.49 15.44
N GLY A 11 26.63 14.38 16.15
CA GLY A 11 25.65 14.19 17.22
C GLY A 11 24.18 14.15 16.73
N PHE A 12 23.96 13.78 15.47
CA PHE A 12 22.63 13.74 14.87
C PHE A 12 21.89 12.46 15.28
N LYS A 13 20.70 12.62 15.84
CA LYS A 13 19.86 11.52 16.29
C LYS A 13 18.74 11.24 15.29
N ALA A 14 18.01 10.13 15.46
CA ALA A 14 16.94 9.67 14.57
C ALA A 14 15.92 10.74 14.19
N GLY A 15 15.50 11.56 15.18
CA GLY A 15 14.54 12.64 14.94
C GLY A 15 14.98 13.66 13.90
N ARG A 16 16.29 13.84 13.69
CA ARG A 16 16.80 14.76 12.67
C ARG A 16 16.46 14.31 11.24
N PHE A 17 16.34 13.03 11.03
CA PHE A 17 16.01 12.44 9.73
C PHE A 17 14.50 12.23 9.53
N SER A 18 13.67 12.74 10.43
CA SER A 18 12.22 12.77 10.27
C SER A 18 11.78 14.12 9.72
N PHE A 19 11.02 14.11 8.63
CA PHE A 19 10.43 15.35 8.09
C PHE A 19 9.26 15.89 8.95
N ASN A 20 8.78 15.11 9.93
CA ASN A 20 7.74 15.54 10.86
C ASN A 20 8.28 16.24 12.11
N VAL A 21 9.59 16.11 12.40
CA VAL A 21 10.21 16.62 13.63
C VAL A 21 11.11 17.81 13.31
N ARG A 22 11.09 18.82 14.18
CA ARG A 22 11.98 20.00 14.06
C ARG A 22 13.44 19.62 14.19
N GLY A 23 14.33 20.45 13.62
CA GLY A 23 15.78 20.33 13.72
C GLY A 23 16.47 19.83 12.46
N GLY A 24 15.89 18.87 11.73
CA GLY A 24 16.44 18.38 10.45
C GLY A 24 15.61 18.76 9.23
N ARG A 25 14.32 18.96 9.41
CA ARG A 25 13.41 19.35 8.32
C ARG A 25 13.60 20.80 7.90
N CYS A 26 13.14 21.13 6.70
CA CYS A 26 12.98 22.51 6.28
C CYS A 26 11.85 23.17 7.09
N GLU A 27 12.13 24.23 7.81
CA GLU A 27 11.13 24.90 8.65
C GLU A 27 10.15 25.76 7.83
N GLU A 28 10.53 26.21 6.64
CA GLU A 28 9.67 26.96 5.71
C GLU A 28 8.45 26.13 5.30
N CYS A 29 8.67 24.94 4.76
CA CYS A 29 7.61 24.01 4.36
C CYS A 29 7.27 22.97 5.42
N LYS A 30 7.85 23.06 6.61
CA LYS A 30 7.66 22.12 7.74
C LYS A 30 7.85 20.65 7.34
N GLY A 31 8.72 20.39 6.35
CA GLY A 31 9.03 19.04 5.87
C GLY A 31 8.12 18.54 4.73
N ALA A 32 7.14 19.31 4.29
CA ALA A 32 6.26 18.92 3.17
C ALA A 32 6.99 18.90 1.81
N GLY A 33 8.04 19.71 1.64
CA GLY A 33 8.75 19.87 0.37
C GLY A 33 8.00 20.77 -0.62
N VAL A 34 6.75 21.07 -0.35
CA VAL A 34 5.86 21.93 -1.15
C VAL A 34 5.22 22.99 -0.26
N GLN A 35 4.78 24.08 -0.88
CA GLN A 35 3.91 25.08 -0.29
C GLN A 35 2.57 25.02 -0.98
N THR A 36 1.49 25.03 -0.21
CA THR A 36 0.13 25.04 -0.72
C THR A 36 -0.28 26.49 -0.96
N ILE A 37 -0.75 26.79 -2.16
CA ILE A 37 -1.41 28.05 -2.49
C ILE A 37 -2.91 27.75 -2.52
N GLU A 38 -3.60 28.19 -1.46
CA GLU A 38 -5.05 28.04 -1.35
C GLU A 38 -5.74 28.94 -2.36
N MET A 39 -6.71 28.38 -3.10
CA MET A 39 -7.50 29.10 -4.09
C MET A 39 -8.99 28.97 -3.73
N ASN A 40 -9.67 30.10 -3.50
CA ASN A 40 -11.04 30.13 -2.96
C ASN A 40 -12.10 29.37 -3.78
N PHE A 41 -11.89 29.18 -5.10
CA PHE A 41 -12.86 28.55 -6.00
C PHE A 41 -12.25 27.46 -6.91
N LEU A 42 -10.94 27.21 -6.77
CA LEU A 42 -10.20 26.23 -7.56
C LEU A 42 -9.47 25.27 -6.61
N PRO A 43 -9.09 24.06 -7.08
CA PRO A 43 -8.25 23.17 -6.29
C PRO A 43 -6.93 23.84 -5.89
N ASP A 44 -6.47 23.54 -4.68
CA ASP A 44 -5.20 24.05 -4.17
C ASP A 44 -4.03 23.71 -5.09
N VAL A 45 -3.13 24.66 -5.28
CA VAL A 45 -1.92 24.49 -6.09
C VAL A 45 -0.72 24.21 -5.19
N TYR A 46 0.00 23.14 -5.48
CA TYR A 46 1.20 22.75 -4.76
C TYR A 46 2.44 23.17 -5.55
N VAL A 47 3.23 24.08 -5.00
CA VAL A 47 4.50 24.53 -5.59
C VAL A 47 5.68 24.05 -4.76
N LYS A 48 6.81 23.75 -5.40
CA LYS A 48 8.03 23.37 -4.68
C LYS A 48 8.45 24.46 -3.71
N CYS A 49 8.78 24.09 -2.48
CA CYS A 49 9.29 25.02 -1.48
C CYS A 49 10.59 25.67 -1.99
N LYS A 50 10.63 27.00 -2.04
CA LYS A 50 11.80 27.76 -2.53
C LYS A 50 13.02 27.57 -1.63
N ALA A 51 12.83 27.50 -0.30
CA ALA A 51 13.91 27.39 0.66
C ALA A 51 14.67 26.05 0.58
N CYS A 52 13.98 24.94 0.38
CA CYS A 52 14.62 23.63 0.28
C CYS A 52 14.61 23.02 -1.12
N GLY A 53 14.08 23.70 -2.13
CA GLY A 53 13.98 23.18 -3.49
C GLY A 53 13.17 21.89 -3.64
N GLY A 54 12.26 21.61 -2.70
CA GLY A 54 11.49 20.37 -2.65
C GLY A 54 12.15 19.25 -1.81
N ASN A 55 13.35 19.46 -1.27
CA ASN A 55 14.14 18.41 -0.59
C ASN A 55 13.68 18.10 0.84
N ARG A 56 12.70 18.79 1.39
CA ARG A 56 12.08 18.57 2.72
C ARG A 56 12.97 18.81 3.93
N TYR A 57 14.28 18.78 3.79
CA TYR A 57 15.27 18.88 4.85
C TYR A 57 16.16 20.11 4.68
N ASN A 58 16.84 20.50 5.76
CA ASN A 58 17.89 21.50 5.71
C ASN A 58 19.19 20.91 5.14
N GLN A 59 20.07 21.77 4.68
CA GLN A 59 21.32 21.40 4.01
C GLN A 59 22.20 20.47 4.87
N GLN A 60 22.36 20.76 6.15
CA GLN A 60 23.17 19.95 7.05
C GLN A 60 22.69 18.48 7.17
N THR A 61 21.36 18.26 7.14
CA THR A 61 20.77 16.91 7.16
C THR A 61 20.99 16.20 5.83
N LEU A 62 20.94 16.93 4.71
CA LEU A 62 21.14 16.38 3.37
C LEU A 62 22.60 16.00 3.08
N GLU A 63 23.55 16.55 3.82
CA GLU A 63 24.99 16.19 3.71
C GLU A 63 25.27 14.78 4.22
N VAL A 64 24.49 14.30 5.21
CA VAL A 64 24.65 12.94 5.74
C VAL A 64 24.21 11.92 4.70
N ARG A 65 25.11 10.96 4.41
CA ARG A 65 24.86 9.97 3.36
C ARG A 65 24.99 8.54 3.88
N TYR A 66 24.12 7.69 3.33
CA TYR A 66 24.19 6.24 3.47
C TYR A 66 24.31 5.62 2.07
N LYS A 67 25.37 4.85 1.83
CA LYS A 67 25.72 4.32 0.49
C LYS A 67 25.67 5.41 -0.59
N GLY A 68 26.19 6.61 -0.31
CA GLY A 68 26.23 7.75 -1.23
C GLY A 68 24.92 8.51 -1.40
N LYS A 69 23.82 8.09 -0.79
CA LYS A 69 22.49 8.71 -0.90
C LYS A 69 22.12 9.50 0.35
N SER A 70 21.58 10.70 0.17
CA SER A 70 20.96 11.51 1.23
C SER A 70 19.58 10.94 1.62
N ILE A 71 19.02 11.41 2.72
CA ILE A 71 17.67 11.04 3.11
C ILE A 71 16.63 11.44 2.06
N ASN A 72 16.81 12.58 1.38
CA ASN A 72 15.93 12.99 0.30
C ASN A 72 16.03 12.07 -0.93
N ASP A 73 17.26 11.65 -1.30
CA ASP A 73 17.45 10.69 -2.39
C ASP A 73 16.72 9.38 -2.09
N VAL A 74 16.77 8.92 -0.83
CA VAL A 74 16.05 7.72 -0.38
C VAL A 74 14.54 7.91 -0.47
N LEU A 75 14.00 9.05 -0.04
CA LEU A 75 12.56 9.32 -0.16
C LEU A 75 12.06 9.38 -1.60
N ASN A 76 12.94 9.72 -2.54
CA ASN A 76 12.64 9.74 -3.97
C ASN A 76 12.84 8.37 -4.66
N MET A 77 13.33 7.35 -3.96
CA MET A 77 13.39 5.99 -4.50
C MET A 77 11.99 5.40 -4.60
N THR A 78 11.76 4.61 -5.66
CA THR A 78 10.62 3.70 -5.68
C THR A 78 10.83 2.58 -4.66
N VAL A 79 9.75 1.94 -4.23
CA VAL A 79 9.81 0.78 -3.32
C VAL A 79 10.70 -0.33 -3.93
N ASN A 80 10.60 -0.59 -5.24
CA ASN A 80 11.45 -1.59 -5.91
C ASN A 80 12.93 -1.30 -5.73
N VAL A 81 13.36 -0.06 -6.00
CA VAL A 81 14.76 0.37 -5.82
C VAL A 81 15.17 0.34 -4.35
N ALA A 82 14.28 0.74 -3.46
CA ALA A 82 14.56 0.77 -2.03
C ALA A 82 14.70 -0.64 -1.41
N VAL A 83 13.97 -1.64 -1.90
CA VAL A 83 14.12 -3.05 -1.49
C VAL A 83 15.56 -3.53 -1.73
N GLU A 84 16.10 -3.27 -2.92
CA GLU A 84 17.48 -3.64 -3.28
C GLU A 84 18.50 -2.82 -2.46
N PHE A 85 18.28 -1.51 -2.34
CA PHE A 85 19.16 -0.61 -1.61
C PHE A 85 19.31 -0.98 -0.14
N PHE A 86 18.22 -1.41 0.51
CA PHE A 86 18.17 -1.79 1.91
C PHE A 86 18.22 -3.31 2.16
N ALA A 87 18.61 -4.12 1.18
CA ALA A 87 18.66 -5.59 1.30
C ALA A 87 19.46 -6.09 2.53
N ALA A 88 20.53 -5.37 2.91
CA ALA A 88 21.35 -5.71 4.07
C ALA A 88 20.76 -5.24 5.43
N ILE A 89 19.59 -4.61 5.46
CA ILE A 89 18.96 -4.08 6.69
C ILE A 89 17.60 -4.75 6.88
N PRO A 90 17.52 -5.90 7.61
CA PRO A 90 16.32 -6.74 7.68
C PRO A 90 15.06 -6.00 8.11
N ASN A 91 15.16 -5.12 9.12
CA ASN A 91 14.02 -4.36 9.64
C ASN A 91 13.39 -3.39 8.62
N ILE A 92 14.18 -2.88 7.68
CA ILE A 92 13.69 -2.01 6.60
C ILE A 92 13.24 -2.89 5.43
N TYR A 93 14.08 -3.85 5.04
CA TYR A 93 13.82 -4.76 3.94
C TYR A 93 12.47 -5.46 4.05
N THR A 94 12.16 -6.05 5.22
CA THR A 94 10.90 -6.77 5.44
C THR A 94 9.67 -5.89 5.21
N LYS A 95 9.72 -4.63 5.67
CA LYS A 95 8.61 -3.69 5.47
C LYS A 95 8.46 -3.26 4.01
N LEU A 96 9.57 -2.95 3.34
CA LEU A 96 9.57 -2.57 1.93
C LEU A 96 9.14 -3.74 1.04
N LYS A 97 9.59 -4.95 1.36
CA LYS A 97 9.20 -6.17 0.67
C LYS A 97 7.71 -6.43 0.78
N ALA A 98 7.11 -6.22 1.96
CA ALA A 98 5.67 -6.35 2.13
C ALA A 98 4.88 -5.35 1.26
N ILE A 99 5.38 -4.11 1.09
CA ILE A 99 4.76 -3.12 0.18
C ILE A 99 4.93 -3.56 -1.29
N GLN A 100 6.09 -4.08 -1.66
CA GLN A 100 6.34 -4.61 -3.01
C GLN A 100 5.43 -5.79 -3.32
N ASP A 101 5.26 -6.70 -2.35
CA ASP A 101 4.49 -7.95 -2.52
C ASP A 101 2.99 -7.69 -2.74
N VAL A 102 2.47 -6.53 -2.31
CA VAL A 102 1.08 -6.10 -2.60
C VAL A 102 0.96 -5.30 -3.91
N GLY A 103 1.97 -5.35 -4.80
CA GLY A 103 1.94 -4.68 -6.10
C GLY A 103 2.22 -3.17 -6.07
N LEU A 104 2.75 -2.63 -4.96
CA LEU A 104 3.02 -1.20 -4.80
C LEU A 104 4.51 -0.83 -4.99
N GLY A 105 5.24 -1.66 -5.73
CA GLY A 105 6.67 -1.46 -5.99
C GLY A 105 7.03 -0.17 -6.72
N TYR A 106 6.10 0.40 -7.46
CA TYR A 106 6.26 1.64 -8.23
C TYR A 106 6.14 2.93 -7.39
N LEU A 107 5.49 2.87 -6.22
CA LEU A 107 5.32 4.03 -5.35
C LEU A 107 6.67 4.53 -4.85
N THR A 108 6.81 5.86 -4.71
CA THR A 108 7.99 6.46 -4.08
C THR A 108 7.84 6.50 -2.56
N LEU A 109 8.94 6.29 -1.82
CA LEU A 109 8.90 6.27 -0.34
C LEU A 109 8.41 7.58 0.27
N GLY A 110 8.68 8.70 -0.39
CA GLY A 110 8.25 10.03 0.03
C GLY A 110 6.91 10.47 -0.53
N GLN A 111 6.15 9.61 -1.19
CA GLN A 111 4.85 10.00 -1.77
C GLN A 111 3.86 10.41 -0.67
N PRO A 112 3.19 11.58 -0.80
CA PRO A 112 2.15 11.99 0.13
C PRO A 112 0.96 11.02 0.10
N CYS A 113 0.41 10.68 1.26
CA CYS A 113 -0.74 9.77 1.35
C CYS A 113 -2.00 10.32 0.65
N THR A 114 -2.11 11.63 0.52
CA THR A 114 -3.21 12.31 -0.19
C THR A 114 -3.19 12.10 -1.71
N THR A 115 -2.09 11.62 -2.26
CA THR A 115 -1.94 11.31 -3.70
C THR A 115 -2.18 9.84 -4.02
N LEU A 116 -2.45 9.03 -3.00
CA LEU A 116 -2.74 7.61 -3.17
C LEU A 116 -4.22 7.41 -3.52
N SER A 117 -4.48 6.51 -4.43
CA SER A 117 -5.84 6.02 -4.68
C SER A 117 -6.38 5.23 -3.48
N GLY A 118 -7.71 5.03 -3.44
CA GLY A 118 -8.34 4.21 -2.39
C GLY A 118 -7.74 2.81 -2.31
N GLY A 119 -7.58 2.14 -3.45
CA GLY A 119 -6.98 0.81 -3.54
C GLY A 119 -5.50 0.77 -3.11
N GLU A 120 -4.69 1.77 -3.48
CA GLU A 120 -3.30 1.87 -3.01
C GLU A 120 -3.22 2.03 -1.50
N SER A 121 -4.07 2.91 -0.93
CA SER A 121 -4.14 3.13 0.52
C SER A 121 -4.54 1.86 1.28
N GLN A 122 -5.48 1.09 0.73
CA GLN A 122 -5.91 -0.19 1.30
C GLN A 122 -4.77 -1.23 1.26
N ARG A 123 -4.05 -1.34 0.14
CA ARG A 123 -2.90 -2.24 0.01
C ARG A 123 -1.72 -1.86 0.91
N ILE A 124 -1.48 -0.56 1.15
CA ILE A 124 -0.49 -0.13 2.14
C ILE A 124 -0.88 -0.60 3.55
N LYS A 125 -2.16 -0.51 3.92
CA LYS A 125 -2.64 -1.06 5.20
C LYS A 125 -2.41 -2.57 5.26
N LEU A 126 -2.76 -3.30 4.19
CA LEU A 126 -2.53 -4.73 4.07
C LEU A 126 -1.03 -5.09 4.21
N SER A 127 -0.13 -4.37 3.54
CA SER A 127 1.32 -4.59 3.66
C SER A 127 1.83 -4.40 5.10
N SER A 128 1.25 -3.45 5.83
CA SER A 128 1.57 -3.25 7.25
C SER A 128 1.16 -4.47 8.09
N GLU A 129 0.01 -5.06 7.84
CA GLU A 129 -0.43 -6.29 8.53
C GLU A 129 0.47 -7.48 8.18
N LEU A 130 0.83 -7.64 6.89
CA LEU A 130 1.74 -8.69 6.42
C LEU A 130 3.13 -8.63 7.07
N SER A 131 3.60 -7.43 7.40
CA SER A 131 4.90 -7.23 8.05
C SER A 131 4.90 -7.55 9.54
N LYS A 132 3.73 -7.75 10.17
CA LYS A 132 3.60 -8.12 11.59
C LYS A 132 3.86 -9.62 11.80
N ARG A 133 4.17 -9.96 13.03
CA ARG A 133 4.25 -11.37 13.44
C ARG A 133 2.83 -11.97 13.41
N ASP A 134 2.67 -12.98 12.61
CA ASP A 134 1.39 -13.66 12.42
C ASP A 134 1.02 -14.54 13.62
N THR A 135 -0.25 -14.53 14.00
CA THR A 135 -0.79 -15.39 15.07
C THR A 135 -1.64 -16.55 14.54
N GLY A 136 -1.95 -16.55 13.24
CA GLY A 136 -2.85 -17.53 12.60
C GLY A 136 -4.30 -17.48 13.10
N LYS A 137 -4.73 -16.37 13.71
CA LYS A 137 -6.08 -16.22 14.30
C LYS A 137 -6.70 -14.85 13.96
N THR A 138 -6.34 -14.29 12.82
CA THR A 138 -6.82 -12.97 12.39
C THR A 138 -7.87 -13.13 11.32
N LEU A 139 -8.96 -12.37 11.41
CA LEU A 139 -9.95 -12.19 10.36
C LEU A 139 -9.61 -10.90 9.60
N TYR A 140 -9.36 -11.02 8.31
CA TYR A 140 -9.18 -9.89 7.38
C TYR A 140 -10.45 -9.72 6.57
N ILE A 141 -10.97 -8.51 6.53
CA ILE A 141 -12.10 -8.14 5.67
C ILE A 141 -11.60 -7.07 4.71
N LEU A 142 -11.68 -7.35 3.42
CA LEU A 142 -11.21 -6.50 2.34
C LEU A 142 -12.41 -6.13 1.44
N ASP A 143 -12.54 -4.84 1.19
CA ASP A 143 -13.61 -4.29 0.35
C ASP A 143 -13.01 -3.81 -0.96
N GLU A 144 -13.39 -4.44 -2.07
CA GLU A 144 -12.91 -4.20 -3.44
C GLU A 144 -11.38 -3.97 -3.55
N PRO A 145 -10.55 -4.89 -3.04
CA PRO A 145 -9.10 -4.67 -3.00
C PRO A 145 -8.43 -4.64 -4.38
N THR A 146 -9.15 -5.04 -5.44
CA THR A 146 -8.63 -5.03 -6.82
C THR A 146 -8.93 -3.74 -7.57
N THR A 147 -9.63 -2.77 -6.98
CA THR A 147 -9.97 -1.51 -7.64
C THR A 147 -8.73 -0.77 -8.13
N GLY A 148 -8.68 -0.47 -9.43
CA GLY A 148 -7.57 0.21 -10.09
C GLY A 148 -6.31 -0.63 -10.28
N LEU A 149 -6.40 -1.97 -10.15
CA LEU A 149 -5.30 -2.89 -10.39
C LEU A 149 -5.29 -3.41 -11.82
N HIS A 150 -4.07 -3.60 -12.35
CA HIS A 150 -3.82 -4.37 -13.55
C HIS A 150 -3.78 -5.88 -13.22
N PHE A 151 -3.97 -6.75 -14.22
CA PHE A 151 -4.03 -8.21 -14.03
C PHE A 151 -2.85 -8.79 -13.25
N GLU A 152 -1.62 -8.32 -13.50
CA GLU A 152 -0.44 -8.80 -12.78
C GLU A 152 -0.45 -8.40 -11.31
N ASP A 153 -0.95 -7.19 -11.00
CA ASP A 153 -1.09 -6.73 -9.62
C ASP A 153 -2.15 -7.55 -8.87
N ILE A 154 -3.25 -7.93 -9.55
CA ILE A 154 -4.28 -8.82 -8.99
C ILE A 154 -3.67 -10.18 -8.66
N ARG A 155 -2.87 -10.75 -9.55
CA ARG A 155 -2.18 -12.01 -9.33
C ARG A 155 -1.25 -11.95 -8.10
N GLN A 156 -0.50 -10.87 -7.97
CA GLN A 156 0.36 -10.65 -6.80
C GLN A 156 -0.46 -10.51 -5.51
N LEU A 157 -1.54 -9.74 -5.54
CA LEU A 157 -2.44 -9.57 -4.40
C LEU A 157 -3.01 -10.93 -3.95
N LEU A 158 -3.52 -11.75 -4.88
CA LEU A 158 -4.05 -13.07 -4.59
C LEU A 158 -2.98 -14.00 -3.96
N SER A 159 -1.75 -13.96 -4.47
CA SER A 159 -0.63 -14.71 -3.86
C SER A 159 -0.38 -14.31 -2.41
N VAL A 160 -0.56 -13.03 -2.10
CA VAL A 160 -0.40 -12.50 -0.74
C VAL A 160 -1.57 -12.94 0.17
N LEU A 161 -2.81 -12.85 -0.33
CA LEU A 161 -4.00 -13.28 0.42
C LEU A 161 -3.94 -14.78 0.73
N ASN A 162 -3.54 -15.60 -0.23
CA ASN A 162 -3.36 -17.05 -0.02
C ASN A 162 -2.29 -17.33 1.05
N LYS A 163 -1.16 -16.60 1.04
CA LYS A 163 -0.16 -16.73 2.12
C LYS A 163 -0.70 -16.38 3.51
N LEU A 164 -1.67 -15.48 3.61
CA LEU A 164 -2.34 -15.19 4.89
C LEU A 164 -3.23 -16.35 5.32
N VAL A 165 -3.97 -16.92 4.39
CA VAL A 165 -4.83 -18.11 4.65
C VAL A 165 -3.97 -19.32 5.02
N ASP A 166 -2.89 -19.58 4.30
CA ASP A 166 -1.94 -20.70 4.58
C ASP A 166 -1.34 -20.62 5.98
N LYS A 167 -1.26 -19.44 6.56
CA LYS A 167 -0.81 -19.22 7.95
C LYS A 167 -1.92 -19.41 8.99
N GLY A 168 -3.10 -19.85 8.58
CA GLY A 168 -4.24 -20.14 9.46
C GLY A 168 -5.19 -18.97 9.70
N ASN A 169 -5.03 -17.83 8.99
CA ASN A 169 -5.95 -16.72 9.09
C ASN A 169 -7.20 -16.92 8.21
N THR A 170 -8.25 -16.16 8.47
CA THR A 170 -9.44 -16.11 7.64
C THR A 170 -9.46 -14.81 6.84
N VAL A 171 -9.72 -14.89 5.54
CA VAL A 171 -9.80 -13.73 4.66
C VAL A 171 -11.18 -13.70 4.02
N ILE A 172 -11.92 -12.61 4.20
CA ILE A 172 -13.18 -12.32 3.52
C ILE A 172 -12.90 -11.18 2.54
N VAL A 173 -13.25 -11.40 1.28
CA VAL A 173 -13.09 -10.40 0.22
C VAL A 173 -14.46 -10.08 -0.38
N ILE A 174 -14.84 -8.81 -0.37
CA ILE A 174 -16.00 -8.32 -1.08
C ILE A 174 -15.50 -7.92 -2.47
N GLU A 175 -15.93 -8.64 -3.51
CA GLU A 175 -15.42 -8.45 -4.86
C GLU A 175 -16.45 -8.80 -5.94
N HIS A 176 -16.27 -8.18 -7.10
CA HIS A 176 -17.00 -8.48 -8.33
C HIS A 176 -16.04 -8.89 -9.48
N ASN A 177 -14.73 -8.87 -9.24
CA ASN A 177 -13.73 -9.30 -10.21
C ASN A 177 -13.70 -10.84 -10.27
N LEU A 178 -14.08 -11.40 -11.41
CA LEU A 178 -14.17 -12.84 -11.62
C LEU A 178 -12.81 -13.57 -11.49
N ASP A 179 -11.68 -12.89 -11.71
CA ASP A 179 -10.37 -13.49 -11.52
C ASP A 179 -10.05 -13.70 -10.03
N VAL A 180 -10.68 -12.95 -9.14
CA VAL A 180 -10.64 -13.19 -7.69
C VAL A 180 -11.67 -14.25 -7.30
N VAL A 181 -12.90 -14.10 -7.77
CA VAL A 181 -14.02 -14.98 -7.41
C VAL A 181 -13.73 -16.44 -7.78
N LYS A 182 -13.14 -16.71 -8.96
CA LYS A 182 -12.84 -18.09 -9.42
C LYS A 182 -11.81 -18.84 -8.58
N VAL A 183 -10.98 -18.15 -7.79
CA VAL A 183 -9.93 -18.74 -6.95
C VAL A 183 -10.28 -18.76 -5.46
N ALA A 184 -11.49 -18.33 -5.10
CA ALA A 184 -11.96 -18.39 -3.74
C ALA A 184 -12.22 -19.82 -3.29
N ASP A 185 -11.98 -20.12 -2.01
CA ASP A 185 -12.33 -21.44 -1.43
C ASP A 185 -13.84 -21.56 -1.24
N HIS A 186 -14.52 -20.45 -0.92
CA HIS A 186 -15.95 -20.39 -0.70
C HIS A 186 -16.51 -19.04 -1.13
N ILE A 187 -17.65 -19.03 -1.80
CA ILE A 187 -18.35 -17.87 -2.28
C ILE A 187 -19.71 -17.77 -1.58
N ILE A 188 -20.08 -16.55 -1.21
CA ILE A 188 -21.43 -16.19 -0.77
C ILE A 188 -21.93 -15.15 -1.78
N ASP A 189 -22.86 -15.59 -2.66
CA ASP A 189 -23.45 -14.74 -3.69
C ASP A 189 -24.70 -14.06 -3.16
N ILE A 190 -24.67 -12.71 -3.15
CA ILE A 190 -25.74 -11.88 -2.60
C ILE A 190 -26.40 -11.14 -3.77
N GLY A 191 -27.70 -11.29 -3.92
CA GLY A 191 -28.48 -10.71 -5.03
C GLY A 191 -29.98 -11.01 -4.86
N ALA A 192 -30.78 -11.12 -5.97
CA ALA A 192 -30.39 -10.85 -7.38
C ALA A 192 -30.47 -9.36 -7.72
N GLU A 193 -31.23 -8.57 -6.95
CA GLU A 193 -31.52 -7.16 -7.20
C GLU A 193 -30.95 -6.28 -6.08
N GLY A 194 -31.05 -4.96 -6.21
CA GLY A 194 -30.67 -3.99 -5.21
C GLY A 194 -31.87 -3.45 -4.42
N GLY A 195 -31.62 -2.68 -3.37
CA GLY A 195 -32.65 -2.06 -2.55
C GLY A 195 -33.44 -3.06 -1.70
N GLU A 196 -34.75 -2.83 -1.53
CA GLU A 196 -35.64 -3.65 -0.66
C GLU A 196 -35.79 -5.10 -1.15
N ALA A 197 -35.62 -5.36 -2.45
CA ALA A 197 -35.71 -6.70 -3.06
C ALA A 197 -34.37 -7.45 -3.09
N GLY A 198 -33.27 -6.78 -2.72
CA GLY A 198 -31.91 -7.33 -2.73
C GLY A 198 -31.41 -7.79 -1.37
N GLY A 199 -30.13 -8.13 -1.33
CA GLY A 199 -29.44 -8.49 -0.08
C GLY A 199 -29.73 -9.90 0.43
N ASN A 200 -30.38 -10.74 -0.36
CA ASN A 200 -30.61 -12.15 -0.04
C ASN A 200 -29.43 -13.02 -0.53
N ILE A 201 -29.13 -14.09 0.19
CA ILE A 201 -28.18 -15.09 -0.29
C ILE A 201 -28.84 -15.88 -1.41
N VAL A 202 -28.32 -15.75 -2.63
CA VAL A 202 -28.79 -16.48 -3.81
C VAL A 202 -28.18 -17.86 -3.89
N ALA A 203 -26.88 -17.95 -3.63
CA ALA A 203 -26.10 -19.17 -3.63
C ALA A 203 -24.90 -19.07 -2.68
N GLN A 204 -24.42 -20.20 -2.19
CA GLN A 204 -23.17 -20.30 -1.46
C GLN A 204 -22.50 -21.63 -1.73
N GLY A 205 -21.16 -21.66 -1.76
CA GLY A 205 -20.38 -22.84 -2.03
C GLY A 205 -19.07 -22.54 -2.74
N THR A 206 -18.46 -23.57 -3.29
CA THR A 206 -17.25 -23.45 -4.11
C THR A 206 -17.54 -22.75 -5.44
N PRO A 207 -16.53 -22.22 -6.15
CA PRO A 207 -16.72 -21.63 -7.47
C PRO A 207 -17.47 -22.55 -8.46
N ALA A 208 -17.20 -23.85 -8.42
CA ALA A 208 -17.88 -24.84 -9.28
C ALA A 208 -19.36 -24.99 -8.93
N GLU A 209 -19.71 -24.99 -7.66
CA GLU A 209 -21.11 -25.05 -7.21
C GLU A 209 -21.87 -23.78 -7.58
N ILE A 210 -21.26 -22.61 -7.43
CA ILE A 210 -21.86 -21.32 -7.86
C ILE A 210 -22.06 -21.31 -9.37
N ALA A 211 -21.08 -21.77 -10.16
CA ALA A 211 -21.20 -21.84 -11.62
C ALA A 211 -22.33 -22.81 -12.11
N ALA A 212 -22.69 -23.78 -11.30
CA ALA A 212 -23.79 -24.70 -11.57
C ALA A 212 -25.18 -24.15 -11.15
N CYS A 213 -25.22 -23.10 -10.33
CA CYS A 213 -26.46 -22.48 -9.85
C CYS A 213 -27.10 -21.62 -10.92
N LYS A 214 -28.30 -21.94 -11.35
CA LYS A 214 -29.01 -21.23 -12.43
C LYS A 214 -29.53 -19.85 -12.00
N GLU A 215 -29.78 -19.67 -10.72
CA GLU A 215 -30.29 -18.43 -10.13
C GLU A 215 -29.16 -17.40 -9.87
N SER A 216 -27.89 -17.81 -9.91
CA SER A 216 -26.75 -16.97 -9.67
C SER A 216 -26.28 -16.27 -10.95
N TYR A 217 -26.37 -14.94 -10.98
CA TYR A 217 -25.75 -14.15 -12.05
C TYR A 217 -24.21 -14.28 -12.02
N THR A 218 -23.64 -14.28 -10.83
CA THR A 218 -22.19 -14.53 -10.65
C THR A 218 -21.80 -15.88 -11.25
N GLY A 219 -22.60 -16.93 -10.99
CA GLY A 219 -22.41 -18.26 -11.54
C GLY A 219 -22.46 -18.30 -13.06
N LEU A 220 -23.39 -17.56 -13.67
CA LEU A 220 -23.51 -17.47 -15.13
C LEU A 220 -22.21 -16.99 -15.80
N PHE A 221 -21.61 -15.91 -15.26
CA PHE A 221 -20.36 -15.34 -15.80
C PHE A 221 -19.11 -16.14 -15.37
N LEU A 222 -19.17 -16.80 -14.23
CA LEU A 222 -18.06 -17.59 -13.71
C LEU A 222 -17.83 -18.87 -14.53
N LYS A 223 -18.87 -19.42 -15.10
CA LYS A 223 -18.86 -20.67 -15.89
C LYS A 223 -17.86 -20.63 -17.05
N ASP A 224 -17.71 -19.47 -17.69
CA ASP A 224 -16.77 -19.28 -18.80
C ASP A 224 -15.32 -19.01 -18.36
N LYS A 225 -15.09 -18.92 -17.05
CA LYS A 225 -13.79 -18.56 -16.45
C LYS A 225 -13.13 -19.71 -15.66
N LEU A 226 -13.86 -20.78 -15.40
CA LEU A 226 -13.38 -22.00 -14.75
C LEU A 226 -12.86 -22.99 -15.80
#